data_098092c5579a799d366489d5d68e33d9
#
_entry.id   098092c5579a799d366489d5d68e33d9
#
_cell.length_a   1.000
_cell.length_b   1.000
_cell.length_c   1.000
_cell.angle_alpha   90.00
_cell.angle_beta   90.00
_cell.angle_gamma   90.00
#
_symmetry.space_group_name_H-M   'P 1'
#
loop_
_entity.id
_entity.type
_entity.pdbx_description
1 polymer ?
#
loop_
_entity_poly.entity_id
_entity_poly.type
_entity_poly.pdbx_seq_one_letter_code
_entity_poly.pdbx_strand_id
1 'polypeptide(L)'
;MESRRFALNSLPSSDHEGGFYPKARFPSVVRPKYELPGNLRPTSLGKRRRFYAAKMDYRAAATWMARPKAGRVYALILGRHSGIYPRRFRHLKNVPLVIDDVEDVRELRPYLLRYLPEGVYYDRNVYAPLETTRSAHLDYARAWRSRFFRGQELAFDLDPENLDCPIHGDIRAKMARHQGLSFCDWEFEEIRRQAADLFDELEREWSRLRVVYSGRGFHIHVFDDAAFQMTRKERATIARGFARRYALDEWVTSGEMRLIRLPYSLHGMVSRIVIPVPRGRLESFRYDDPKAVPRL
;
A
#
# COMPACT_ATOMS: atom_id res chain seq x y z
N MET A 1 7.94 -24.85 -13.68
CA MET A 1 7.48 -24.48 -12.32
C MET A 1 6.24 -23.62 -12.47
N GLU A 2 5.07 -24.21 -12.33
CA GLU A 2 3.80 -23.48 -12.33
C GLU A 2 3.63 -22.84 -10.97
N SER A 3 3.67 -21.51 -10.92
CA SER A 3 3.32 -20.75 -9.73
C SER A 3 1.86 -21.06 -9.37
N ARG A 4 1.62 -21.61 -8.20
CA ARG A 4 0.28 -21.88 -7.70
C ARG A 4 -0.51 -20.57 -7.68
N ARG A 5 -1.51 -20.49 -8.54
CA ARG A 5 -2.45 -19.37 -8.65
C ARG A 5 -3.47 -19.51 -7.52
N PHE A 6 -3.24 -18.87 -6.40
CA PHE A 6 -4.32 -18.61 -5.46
C PHE A 6 -5.01 -17.31 -5.86
N ALA A 7 -6.11 -17.44 -6.59
CA ALA A 7 -7.08 -16.36 -6.64
C ALA A 7 -7.64 -16.18 -5.21
N LEU A 8 -7.67 -14.95 -4.70
CA LEU A 8 -8.25 -14.59 -3.40
C LEU A 8 -9.78 -14.80 -3.33
N ASN A 9 -10.33 -15.73 -4.12
CA ASN A 9 -11.73 -16.14 -4.03
C ASN A 9 -12.06 -16.93 -2.75
N SER A 10 -11.05 -17.24 -1.92
CA SER A 10 -11.21 -17.98 -0.68
C SER A 10 -10.93 -17.16 0.59
N LEU A 11 -10.91 -15.83 0.50
CA LEU A 11 -11.07 -15.03 1.72
C LEU A 11 -12.48 -15.32 2.24
N PRO A 12 -12.64 -15.74 3.52
CA PRO A 12 -13.95 -15.98 4.05
C PRO A 12 -14.78 -14.72 3.85
N SER A 13 -15.96 -14.88 3.23
CA SER A 13 -17.02 -13.93 3.42
C SER A 13 -17.29 -13.91 4.92
N SER A 14 -16.58 -13.07 5.68
CA SER A 14 -17.15 -12.58 6.90
C SER A 14 -18.40 -11.85 6.46
N ASP A 15 -19.54 -12.09 7.09
CA ASP A 15 -20.81 -11.39 6.85
C ASP A 15 -20.71 -9.87 7.13
N HIS A 16 -19.53 -9.38 7.35
CA HIS A 16 -19.13 -7.99 7.22
C HIS A 16 -18.51 -7.84 5.84
N GLU A 17 -19.19 -7.16 4.94
CA GLU A 17 -18.79 -6.78 3.58
C GLU A 17 -17.49 -5.90 3.54
N GLY A 18 -16.42 -6.41 4.13
CA GLY A 18 -15.09 -5.84 4.15
C GLY A 18 -14.22 -6.42 3.04
N GLY A 19 -14.63 -6.23 1.82
CA GLY A 19 -13.75 -6.43 0.68
C GLY A 19 -12.67 -5.35 0.66
N PHE A 20 -11.58 -5.61 -0.01
CA PHE A 20 -10.35 -4.83 -0.21
C PHE A 20 -10.53 -3.33 -0.56
N TYR A 21 -11.71 -2.92 -0.85
CA TYR A 21 -12.38 -1.63 -0.96
C TYR A 21 -13.88 -1.94 -0.93
N PRO A 22 -14.76 -1.06 -0.43
CA PRO A 22 -16.18 -1.27 -0.57
C PRO A 22 -16.48 -1.67 -2.01
N LYS A 23 -17.30 -2.70 -2.21
CA LYS A 23 -17.77 -3.10 -3.54
C LYS A 23 -18.65 -2.00 -4.13
N ALA A 24 -18.04 -0.83 -4.40
CA ALA A 24 -18.66 0.13 -5.28
C ALA A 24 -18.81 -0.59 -6.62
N ARG A 25 -20.00 -1.02 -6.95
CA ARG A 25 -20.38 -1.43 -8.30
C ARG A 25 -20.21 -0.20 -9.18
N PHE A 26 -19.00 0.01 -9.68
CA PHE A 26 -18.81 0.99 -10.73
C PHE A 26 -19.61 0.51 -11.93
N PRO A 27 -20.50 1.33 -12.48
CA PRO A 27 -21.12 1.01 -13.76
C PRO A 27 -20.00 0.71 -14.75
N SER A 28 -20.12 -0.36 -15.47
CA SER A 28 -19.07 -0.99 -16.30
C SER A 28 -18.58 -0.15 -17.50
N VAL A 29 -19.07 1.07 -17.66
CA VAL A 29 -18.91 1.85 -18.91
C VAL A 29 -18.17 3.16 -18.73
N VAL A 30 -18.13 3.78 -17.56
CA VAL A 30 -17.47 5.08 -17.39
C VAL A 30 -16.07 4.89 -16.84
N ARG A 31 -15.05 5.26 -17.63
CA ARG A 31 -13.67 5.34 -17.12
C ARG A 31 -13.60 6.46 -16.09
N PRO A 32 -13.08 6.19 -14.87
CA PRO A 32 -12.90 7.27 -13.90
C PRO A 32 -12.01 8.35 -14.49
N LYS A 33 -12.47 9.60 -14.44
CA LYS A 33 -11.70 10.77 -14.85
C LYS A 33 -11.04 11.33 -13.60
N TYR A 34 -9.85 10.83 -13.27
CA TYR A 34 -9.10 11.35 -12.14
C TYR A 34 -8.53 12.73 -12.44
N GLU A 35 -8.74 13.66 -11.54
CA GLU A 35 -8.07 14.95 -11.47
C GLU A 35 -6.92 14.83 -10.48
N LEU A 36 -5.71 15.12 -10.95
CA LEU A 36 -4.48 14.97 -10.20
C LEU A 36 -3.67 16.26 -10.30
N PRO A 37 -3.02 16.72 -9.22
CA PRO A 37 -2.28 17.97 -9.23
C PRO A 37 -1.02 17.90 -10.09
N GLY A 38 -0.62 19.02 -10.62
CA GLY A 38 0.62 19.20 -11.35
C GLY A 38 0.83 18.23 -12.52
N ASN A 39 1.93 17.53 -12.53
CA ASN A 39 2.31 16.59 -13.59
C ASN A 39 2.01 15.11 -13.25
N LEU A 40 1.23 14.86 -12.21
CA LEU A 40 0.82 13.51 -11.84
C LEU A 40 -0.08 12.91 -12.93
N ARG A 41 0.22 11.66 -13.30
CA ARG A 41 -0.54 10.94 -14.33
C ARG A 41 -0.25 9.44 -14.27
N PRO A 42 -1.16 8.59 -14.75
CA PRO A 42 -0.93 7.15 -14.82
C PRO A 42 0.29 6.80 -15.69
N THR A 43 1.06 5.83 -15.20
CA THR A 43 2.27 5.33 -15.88
C THR A 43 1.91 4.32 -16.96
N SER A 44 2.39 4.52 -18.18
CA SER A 44 2.24 3.56 -19.27
C SER A 44 2.99 2.25 -19.00
N LEU A 45 2.58 1.15 -19.65
CA LEU A 45 3.25 -0.16 -19.49
C LEU A 45 4.73 -0.11 -19.90
N GLY A 46 5.09 0.65 -20.95
CA GLY A 46 6.48 0.83 -21.35
C GLY A 46 7.33 1.49 -20.27
N LYS A 47 6.78 2.51 -19.60
CA LYS A 47 7.45 3.19 -18.48
C LYS A 47 7.56 2.27 -17.25
N ARG A 48 6.49 1.51 -16.90
CA ARG A 48 6.56 0.51 -15.81
C ARG A 48 7.64 -0.53 -16.08
N ARG A 49 7.74 -1.02 -17.33
CA ARG A 49 8.79 -1.96 -17.74
C ARG A 49 10.19 -1.38 -17.51
N ARG A 50 10.45 -0.15 -17.99
CA ARG A 50 11.75 0.52 -17.80
C ARG A 50 12.06 0.69 -16.32
N PHE A 51 11.07 1.11 -15.52
CA PHE A 51 11.26 1.28 -14.08
C PHE A 51 11.65 -0.02 -13.39
N TYR A 52 10.86 -1.09 -13.54
CA TYR A 52 11.14 -2.37 -12.89
C TYR A 52 12.38 -3.08 -13.45
N ALA A 53 12.75 -2.82 -14.69
CA ALA A 53 13.95 -3.39 -15.28
C ALA A 53 15.25 -2.75 -14.76
N ALA A 54 15.27 -1.41 -14.59
CA ALA A 54 16.53 -0.67 -14.45
C ALA A 54 16.52 0.45 -13.39
N LYS A 55 15.39 0.81 -12.80
CA LYS A 55 15.28 1.99 -11.92
C LYS A 55 14.79 1.69 -10.51
N MET A 56 14.10 0.57 -10.30
CA MET A 56 13.69 0.16 -8.96
C MET A 56 14.93 -0.22 -8.15
N ASP A 57 15.08 0.40 -6.99
CA ASP A 57 16.12 0.03 -6.04
C ASP A 57 15.70 -1.19 -5.22
N TYR A 58 15.93 -2.37 -5.78
CA TYR A 58 15.62 -3.64 -5.13
C TYR A 58 16.44 -3.86 -3.85
N ARG A 59 17.66 -3.31 -3.77
CA ARG A 59 18.51 -3.43 -2.58
C ARG A 59 17.95 -2.61 -1.43
N ALA A 60 17.56 -1.37 -1.68
CA ALA A 60 16.92 -0.53 -0.66
C ALA A 60 15.56 -1.10 -0.22
N ALA A 61 14.76 -1.63 -1.15
CA ALA A 61 13.52 -2.32 -0.83
C ALA A 61 13.75 -3.58 0.03
N ALA A 62 14.76 -4.38 -0.27
CA ALA A 62 15.14 -5.53 0.54
C ALA A 62 15.61 -5.10 1.94
N THR A 63 16.40 -4.03 2.05
CA THR A 63 16.83 -3.46 3.34
C THR A 63 15.64 -2.98 4.17
N TRP A 64 14.62 -2.37 3.53
CA TRP A 64 13.39 -1.99 4.21
C TRP A 64 12.65 -3.18 4.80
N MET A 65 12.58 -4.27 4.03
CA MET A 65 11.89 -5.50 4.42
C MET A 65 12.70 -6.40 5.36
N ALA A 66 13.97 -6.06 5.66
CA ALA A 66 14.88 -6.92 6.39
C ALA A 66 14.43 -7.14 7.84
N ARG A 67 13.72 -8.25 8.02
CA ARG A 67 13.58 -8.94 9.30
C ARG A 67 14.20 -10.33 9.10
N PRO A 68 15.22 -10.72 9.89
CA PRO A 68 15.91 -11.98 9.69
C PRO A 68 14.94 -13.17 9.67
N LYS A 69 15.05 -14.03 8.66
CA LYS A 69 14.31 -15.29 8.53
C LYS A 69 12.78 -15.16 8.68
N ALA A 70 12.18 -14.10 8.18
CA ALA A 70 10.74 -13.90 8.21
C ALA A 70 10.11 -14.21 6.85
N GLY A 71 9.07 -15.02 6.83
CA GLY A 71 8.23 -15.19 5.64
C GLY A 71 7.43 -13.93 5.37
N ARG A 72 7.38 -13.50 4.13
CA ARG A 72 6.64 -12.34 3.65
C ARG A 72 5.75 -12.68 2.48
N VAL A 73 4.63 -11.99 2.39
CA VAL A 73 3.69 -12.11 1.29
C VAL A 73 3.62 -10.77 0.57
N TYR A 74 3.59 -10.81 -0.75
CA TYR A 74 3.47 -9.63 -1.58
C TYR A 74 2.20 -9.70 -2.43
N ALA A 75 1.72 -8.55 -2.86
CA ALA A 75 0.58 -8.46 -3.75
C ALA A 75 0.83 -7.44 -4.86
N LEU A 76 0.45 -7.80 -6.08
CA LEU A 76 0.55 -6.95 -7.25
C LEU A 76 -0.85 -6.53 -7.70
N ILE A 77 -1.07 -5.23 -7.86
CA ILE A 77 -2.26 -4.67 -8.47
C ILE A 77 -1.91 -4.23 -9.89
N LEU A 78 -2.58 -4.79 -10.90
CA LEU A 78 -2.16 -4.58 -12.29
C LEU A 78 -2.65 -3.26 -12.89
N GLY A 79 -3.90 -2.93 -12.71
CA GLY A 79 -4.48 -1.75 -13.34
C GLY A 79 -5.89 -1.46 -12.87
N ARG A 80 -6.16 -1.72 -11.60
CA ARG A 80 -7.48 -1.53 -10.98
C ARG A 80 -7.94 -0.08 -11.06
N HIS A 81 -7.04 0.86 -10.87
CA HIS A 81 -7.33 2.29 -10.79
C HIS A 81 -7.07 3.00 -12.11
N SER A 82 -5.89 2.84 -12.72
CA SER A 82 -5.55 3.52 -13.97
C SER A 82 -6.20 2.92 -15.21
N GLY A 83 -6.71 1.70 -15.14
CA GLY A 83 -7.18 0.96 -16.30
C GLY A 83 -6.06 0.52 -17.26
N ILE A 84 -4.78 0.73 -16.89
CA ILE A 84 -3.60 0.38 -17.70
C ILE A 84 -3.00 -0.93 -17.18
N TYR A 85 -3.14 -1.98 -17.96
CA TYR A 85 -2.64 -3.33 -17.64
C TYR A 85 -2.30 -4.10 -18.92
N PRO A 86 -1.41 -5.12 -18.87
CA PRO A 86 -1.15 -5.95 -20.03
C PRO A 86 -2.39 -6.75 -20.43
N ARG A 87 -2.84 -6.64 -21.67
CA ARG A 87 -4.12 -7.25 -22.17
C ARG A 87 -4.24 -8.73 -21.86
N ARG A 88 -3.13 -9.49 -21.93
CA ARG A 88 -3.09 -10.93 -21.63
C ARG A 88 -3.47 -11.28 -20.18
N PHE A 89 -3.45 -10.30 -19.27
CA PHE A 89 -3.81 -10.44 -17.85
C PHE A 89 -5.10 -9.72 -17.47
N ARG A 90 -6.01 -9.51 -18.45
CA ARG A 90 -7.30 -8.84 -18.22
C ARG A 90 -8.11 -9.44 -17.06
N HIS A 91 -8.05 -10.76 -16.90
CA HIS A 91 -8.75 -11.48 -15.82
C HIS A 91 -8.21 -11.15 -14.42
N LEU A 92 -6.98 -10.62 -14.31
CA LEU A 92 -6.34 -10.19 -13.06
C LEU A 92 -6.49 -8.68 -12.80
N LYS A 93 -7.22 -7.94 -13.64
CA LYS A 93 -7.29 -6.48 -13.57
C LYS A 93 -7.74 -5.97 -12.19
N ASN A 94 -8.75 -6.61 -11.60
CA ASN A 94 -9.38 -6.17 -10.36
C ASN A 94 -9.03 -7.05 -9.14
N VAL A 95 -8.17 -8.04 -9.34
CA VAL A 95 -7.80 -9.01 -8.29
C VAL A 95 -6.33 -8.83 -7.94
N PRO A 96 -5.97 -8.70 -6.66
CA PRO A 96 -4.58 -8.73 -6.25
C PRO A 96 -3.95 -10.09 -6.61
N LEU A 97 -2.81 -10.03 -7.30
CA LEU A 97 -1.99 -11.22 -7.53
C LEU A 97 -1.08 -11.41 -6.32
N VAL A 98 -1.32 -12.45 -5.55
CA VAL A 98 -0.51 -12.78 -4.36
C VAL A 98 0.73 -13.55 -4.78
N ILE A 99 1.86 -13.18 -4.18
CA ILE A 99 3.17 -13.81 -4.34
C ILE A 99 3.68 -14.15 -2.94
N ASP A 100 3.81 -15.42 -2.65
CA ASP A 100 4.15 -15.98 -1.35
C ASP A 100 5.27 -17.03 -1.43
N ASP A 101 5.92 -17.13 -2.59
CA ASP A 101 6.95 -18.10 -2.92
C ASP A 101 8.37 -17.49 -3.03
N VAL A 102 8.54 -16.24 -2.57
CA VAL A 102 9.81 -15.50 -2.60
C VAL A 102 10.31 -15.21 -1.18
N GLU A 103 11.59 -15.29 -0.97
CA GLU A 103 12.25 -15.01 0.31
C GLU A 103 12.72 -13.55 0.41
N ASP A 104 13.05 -12.97 -0.74
CA ASP A 104 13.61 -11.63 -0.82
C ASP A 104 12.90 -10.79 -1.90
N VAL A 105 12.80 -9.49 -1.66
CA VAL A 105 12.22 -8.52 -2.59
C VAL A 105 12.87 -8.57 -3.98
N ARG A 106 14.16 -8.91 -4.07
CA ARG A 106 14.88 -9.02 -5.33
C ARG A 106 14.32 -10.12 -6.24
N GLU A 107 13.75 -11.15 -5.65
CA GLU A 107 13.09 -12.25 -6.37
C GLU A 107 11.74 -11.84 -6.99
N LEU A 108 11.18 -10.68 -6.59
CA LEU A 108 9.99 -10.13 -7.24
C LEU A 108 10.26 -9.63 -8.66
N ARG A 109 11.51 -9.37 -9.05
CA ARG A 109 11.84 -8.77 -10.34
C ARG A 109 11.23 -9.50 -11.55
N PRO A 110 11.29 -10.82 -11.68
CA PRO A 110 10.62 -11.55 -12.78
C PRO A 110 9.10 -11.32 -12.81
N TYR A 111 8.45 -11.32 -11.65
CA TYR A 111 7.01 -11.06 -11.54
C TYR A 111 6.66 -9.63 -11.97
N LEU A 112 7.44 -8.63 -11.50
CA LEU A 112 7.24 -7.23 -11.85
C LEU A 112 7.41 -6.96 -13.34
N LEU A 113 8.38 -7.60 -13.99
CA LEU A 113 8.60 -7.52 -15.43
C LEU A 113 7.53 -8.26 -16.25
N ARG A 114 6.99 -9.35 -15.72
CA ARG A 114 5.93 -10.13 -16.38
C ARG A 114 4.58 -9.40 -16.31
N TYR A 115 4.22 -8.91 -15.13
CA TYR A 115 2.88 -8.39 -14.86
C TYR A 115 2.76 -6.88 -15.00
N LEU A 116 3.86 -6.13 -14.93
CA LEU A 116 3.93 -4.66 -15.02
C LEU A 116 2.89 -3.97 -14.13
N PRO A 117 2.89 -4.25 -12.82
CA PRO A 117 1.83 -3.82 -11.94
C PRO A 117 1.77 -2.29 -11.82
N GLU A 118 0.56 -1.79 -11.49
CA GLU A 118 0.30 -0.41 -11.10
C GLU A 118 0.75 -0.13 -9.67
N GLY A 119 0.65 -1.13 -8.81
CA GLY A 119 1.06 -1.05 -7.42
C GLY A 119 1.64 -2.37 -6.94
N VAL A 120 2.66 -2.26 -6.08
CA VAL A 120 3.29 -3.37 -5.38
C VAL A 120 3.09 -3.17 -3.90
N TYR A 121 2.58 -4.19 -3.23
CA TYR A 121 2.26 -4.17 -1.81
C TYR A 121 2.95 -5.32 -1.10
N TYR A 122 3.15 -5.19 0.20
CA TYR A 122 3.53 -6.30 1.06
C TYR A 122 2.52 -6.47 2.19
N ASP A 123 2.36 -7.72 2.66
CA ASP A 123 1.58 -8.01 3.85
C ASP A 123 2.40 -7.57 5.08
N ARG A 124 1.81 -6.73 5.93
CA ARG A 124 2.42 -6.29 7.18
C ARG A 124 2.49 -7.40 8.23
N ASN A 125 1.75 -8.48 8.04
CA ASN A 125 1.94 -9.69 8.83
C ASN A 125 3.31 -10.30 8.54
N VAL A 126 3.93 -10.78 9.58
CA VAL A 126 5.19 -11.51 9.54
C VAL A 126 4.93 -12.93 9.98
N TYR A 127 5.45 -13.87 9.22
CA TYR A 127 5.29 -15.30 9.45
C TYR A 127 6.63 -15.96 9.76
N ALA A 128 6.59 -17.21 10.21
CA ALA A 128 7.77 -18.05 10.27
C ALA A 128 8.46 -18.13 8.89
N PRO A 129 9.75 -18.51 8.85
CA PRO A 129 10.50 -18.61 7.60
C PRO A 129 9.76 -19.41 6.53
N LEU A 130 9.97 -19.04 5.25
CA LEU A 130 9.27 -19.62 4.11
C LEU A 130 9.42 -21.14 4.02
N GLU A 131 10.59 -21.67 4.33
CA GLU A 131 10.86 -23.13 4.40
C GLU A 131 9.86 -23.84 5.32
N THR A 132 9.61 -23.25 6.49
CA THR A 132 8.67 -23.80 7.48
C THR A 132 7.22 -23.69 7.02
N THR A 133 6.85 -22.58 6.37
CA THR A 133 5.47 -22.33 5.93
C THR A 133 5.11 -23.10 4.66
N ARG A 134 6.06 -23.32 3.75
CA ARG A 134 5.88 -24.15 2.56
C ARG A 134 5.58 -25.60 2.90
N SER A 135 6.33 -26.18 3.84
CA SER A 135 6.11 -27.57 4.28
C SER A 135 4.74 -27.77 4.95
N ALA A 136 4.20 -26.71 5.54
CA ALA A 136 2.90 -26.72 6.20
C ALA A 136 1.73 -26.37 5.26
N HIS A 137 1.96 -26.09 3.98
CA HIS A 137 0.94 -25.66 3.01
C HIS A 137 0.08 -24.49 3.53
N LEU A 138 0.71 -23.47 4.10
CA LEU A 138 0.05 -22.40 4.82
C LEU A 138 -0.92 -21.62 3.88
N ASP A 139 -2.19 -21.53 4.29
CA ASP A 139 -3.15 -20.62 3.69
C ASP A 139 -2.95 -19.21 4.27
N TYR A 140 -2.32 -18.32 3.52
CA TYR A 140 -2.04 -16.95 3.96
C TYR A 140 -3.30 -16.11 4.20
N ALA A 141 -4.45 -16.48 3.66
CA ALA A 141 -5.71 -15.82 3.97
C ALA A 141 -6.12 -16.00 5.45
N ARG A 142 -5.73 -17.12 6.04
CA ARG A 142 -6.02 -17.49 7.43
C ARG A 142 -4.78 -17.58 8.30
N ALA A 143 -3.61 -17.35 7.76
CA ALA A 143 -2.30 -17.58 8.40
C ALA A 143 -2.10 -16.79 9.69
N TRP A 144 -2.77 -15.64 9.85
CA TRP A 144 -2.75 -14.86 11.09
C TRP A 144 -3.35 -15.59 12.31
N ARG A 145 -4.11 -16.67 12.10
CA ARG A 145 -4.62 -17.57 13.17
C ARG A 145 -3.70 -18.75 13.44
N SER A 146 -2.65 -18.91 12.66
CA SER A 146 -1.77 -20.08 12.75
C SER A 146 -0.61 -19.85 13.72
N ARG A 147 -0.02 -20.95 14.17
CA ARG A 147 1.24 -20.94 14.96
C ARG A 147 2.44 -20.32 14.22
N PHE A 148 2.30 -20.09 12.93
CA PHE A 148 3.35 -19.49 12.09
C PHE A 148 3.31 -17.96 12.09
N PHE A 149 2.21 -17.35 12.55
CA PHE A 149 2.12 -15.90 12.70
C PHE A 149 3.08 -15.42 13.80
N ARG A 150 3.86 -14.38 13.51
CA ARG A 150 4.86 -13.81 14.40
C ARG A 150 4.51 -12.43 14.92
N GLY A 151 3.59 -11.76 14.29
CA GLY A 151 3.13 -10.42 14.61
C GLY A 151 2.83 -9.62 13.36
N GLN A 152 2.44 -8.37 13.54
CA GLN A 152 2.08 -7.47 12.44
C GLN A 152 2.73 -6.10 12.65
N GLU A 153 3.31 -5.53 11.60
CA GLU A 153 3.79 -4.15 11.64
C GLU A 153 2.63 -3.19 11.90
N LEU A 154 2.80 -2.27 12.85
CA LEU A 154 1.87 -1.17 13.04
C LEU A 154 2.19 -0.09 12.01
N ALA A 155 1.17 0.37 11.30
CA ALA A 155 1.31 1.48 10.36
C ALA A 155 0.03 2.31 10.34
N PHE A 156 0.21 3.60 10.04
CA PHE A 156 -0.83 4.59 9.86
C PHE A 156 -0.80 5.04 8.41
N ASP A 157 -1.95 5.02 7.74
CA ASP A 157 -2.08 5.39 6.32
C ASP A 157 -2.93 6.65 6.21
N LEU A 158 -2.29 7.76 5.85
CA LEU A 158 -2.93 9.05 5.62
C LEU A 158 -3.04 9.26 4.11
N ASP A 159 -4.28 9.23 3.61
CA ASP A 159 -4.55 9.37 2.17
C ASP A 159 -5.58 10.50 1.91
N PRO A 160 -5.42 11.29 0.84
CA PRO A 160 -6.36 12.35 0.45
C PRO A 160 -7.83 11.90 0.34
N GLU A 161 -8.09 10.62 0.13
CA GLU A 161 -9.46 10.12 0.06
C GLU A 161 -10.21 10.15 1.40
N ASN A 162 -9.49 10.25 2.52
CA ASN A 162 -10.06 10.33 3.87
C ASN A 162 -10.28 11.79 4.34
N LEU A 163 -9.97 12.79 3.48
CA LEU A 163 -10.24 14.20 3.74
C LEU A 163 -11.62 14.62 3.25
N ASP A 164 -12.22 15.57 3.98
CA ASP A 164 -13.29 16.40 3.44
C ASP A 164 -12.68 17.67 2.82
N CYS A 165 -12.53 17.64 1.51
CA CYS A 165 -11.86 18.70 0.77
C CYS A 165 -12.80 19.87 0.52
N PRO A 166 -12.44 21.11 0.87
CA PRO A 166 -13.29 22.29 0.61
C PRO A 166 -13.53 22.55 -0.88
N ILE A 167 -12.69 21.97 -1.75
CA ILE A 167 -12.79 22.12 -3.21
C ILE A 167 -13.58 20.96 -3.84
N HIS A 168 -13.29 19.72 -3.40
CA HIS A 168 -13.81 18.50 -4.03
C HIS A 168 -14.84 17.76 -3.17
N GLY A 169 -15.02 18.15 -1.91
CA GLY A 169 -15.84 17.42 -0.95
C GLY A 169 -15.20 16.11 -0.48
N ASP A 170 -15.96 15.31 0.21
CA ASP A 170 -15.57 14.00 0.71
C ASP A 170 -15.45 12.94 -0.41
N ILE A 171 -15.06 11.72 -0.04
CA ILE A 171 -14.95 10.61 -0.98
C ILE A 171 -16.28 10.27 -1.66
N ARG A 172 -17.43 10.47 -1.00
CA ARG A 172 -18.76 10.21 -1.59
C ARG A 172 -19.05 11.20 -2.71
N ALA A 173 -18.77 12.48 -2.48
CA ALA A 173 -18.90 13.53 -3.49
C ALA A 173 -17.99 13.29 -4.70
N LYS A 174 -16.74 12.87 -4.47
CA LYS A 174 -15.80 12.49 -5.53
C LYS A 174 -16.29 11.26 -6.32
N MET A 175 -16.80 10.25 -5.62
CA MET A 175 -17.34 9.04 -6.26
C MET A 175 -18.56 9.34 -7.12
N ALA A 176 -19.47 10.21 -6.67
CA ALA A 176 -20.63 10.64 -7.45
C ALA A 176 -20.24 11.33 -8.77
N ARG A 177 -19.09 12.01 -8.82
CA ARG A 177 -18.53 12.63 -10.03
C ARG A 177 -17.58 11.71 -10.82
N HIS A 178 -17.48 10.43 -10.47
CA HIS A 178 -16.53 9.47 -11.02
C HIS A 178 -15.04 9.86 -10.84
N GLN A 179 -14.75 10.68 -9.84
CA GLN A 179 -13.41 11.20 -9.52
C GLN A 179 -12.71 10.49 -8.37
N GLY A 180 -13.31 9.47 -7.79
CA GLY A 180 -12.94 8.72 -6.59
C GLY A 180 -11.55 8.92 -5.98
N LEU A 181 -10.48 8.64 -6.74
CA LEU A 181 -9.10 8.77 -6.27
C LEU A 181 -8.43 10.10 -6.68
N SER A 182 -9.20 11.09 -7.12
CA SER A 182 -8.70 12.44 -7.41
C SER A 182 -8.29 13.15 -6.13
N PHE A 183 -7.29 14.01 -6.25
CA PHE A 183 -6.90 14.92 -5.17
C PHE A 183 -6.26 16.18 -5.76
N CYS A 184 -6.18 17.24 -4.98
CA CYS A 184 -5.60 18.51 -5.36
C CYS A 184 -4.41 18.90 -4.48
N ASP A 185 -3.78 20.03 -4.79
CA ASP A 185 -2.65 20.55 -4.01
C ASP A 185 -3.04 20.81 -2.54
N TRP A 186 -4.25 21.33 -2.28
CA TRP A 186 -4.72 21.55 -0.92
C TRP A 186 -4.79 20.23 -0.12
N GLU A 187 -5.36 19.19 -0.71
CA GLU A 187 -5.45 17.89 -0.05
C GLU A 187 -4.07 17.28 0.21
N PHE A 188 -3.14 17.46 -0.74
CA PHE A 188 -1.77 16.99 -0.55
C PHE A 188 -1.08 17.71 0.62
N GLU A 189 -1.17 19.04 0.66
CA GLU A 189 -0.57 19.85 1.73
C GLU A 189 -1.20 19.53 3.10
N GLU A 190 -2.50 19.35 3.16
CA GLU A 190 -3.19 19.00 4.40
C GLU A 190 -2.80 17.60 4.90
N ILE A 191 -2.75 16.59 4.02
CA ILE A 191 -2.27 15.25 4.38
C ILE A 191 -0.81 15.28 4.84
N ARG A 192 0.02 16.09 4.20
CA ARG A 192 1.42 16.26 4.59
C ARG A 192 1.55 16.86 5.98
N ARG A 193 0.77 17.92 6.26
CA ARG A 193 0.70 18.56 7.57
C ARG A 193 0.25 17.56 8.64
N GLN A 194 -0.84 16.85 8.38
CA GLN A 194 -1.35 15.82 9.30
C GLN A 194 -0.35 14.69 9.53
N ALA A 195 0.42 14.29 8.51
CA ALA A 195 1.47 13.29 8.67
C ALA A 195 2.61 13.78 9.59
N ALA A 196 2.97 15.07 9.52
CA ALA A 196 3.94 15.66 10.42
C ALA A 196 3.43 15.70 11.87
N ASP A 197 2.21 16.20 12.06
CA ASP A 197 1.58 16.31 13.39
C ASP A 197 1.41 14.92 14.04
N LEU A 198 0.95 13.94 13.27
CA LEU A 198 0.79 12.56 13.76
C LEU A 198 2.14 11.93 14.09
N PHE A 199 3.17 12.16 13.27
CA PHE A 199 4.51 11.64 13.57
C PHE A 199 5.01 12.15 14.91
N ASP A 200 4.91 13.47 15.15
CA ASP A 200 5.37 14.09 16.39
C ASP A 200 4.57 13.63 17.63
N GLU A 201 3.30 13.28 17.43
CA GLU A 201 2.50 12.67 18.50
C GLU A 201 2.93 11.24 18.78
N LEU A 202 3.17 10.44 17.74
CA LEU A 202 3.62 9.07 17.87
C LEU A 202 5.04 8.95 18.44
N GLU A 203 5.93 9.90 18.16
CA GLU A 203 7.31 9.93 18.65
C GLU A 203 7.38 10.06 20.19
N ARG A 204 6.31 10.49 20.86
CA ARG A 204 6.21 10.53 22.32
C ARG A 204 6.08 9.14 22.94
N GLU A 205 5.58 8.16 22.18
CA GLU A 205 5.32 6.81 22.65
C GLU A 205 6.26 5.78 21.99
N TRP A 206 6.65 6.03 20.73
CA TRP A 206 7.41 5.09 19.92
C TRP A 206 8.75 5.68 19.49
N SER A 207 9.81 4.87 19.54
CA SER A 207 11.18 5.32 19.25
C SER A 207 11.65 5.02 17.82
N ARG A 208 11.00 4.08 17.12
CA ARG A 208 11.45 3.59 15.82
C ARG A 208 10.43 3.85 14.73
N LEU A 209 10.26 5.12 14.41
CA LEU A 209 9.30 5.59 13.41
C LEU A 209 9.97 5.87 12.06
N ARG A 210 9.24 5.62 10.97
CA ARG A 210 9.63 6.04 9.63
C ARG A 210 8.42 6.53 8.85
N VAL A 211 8.59 7.62 8.12
CA VAL A 211 7.58 8.14 7.19
C VAL A 211 7.92 7.68 5.79
N VAL A 212 6.89 7.33 5.03
CA VAL A 212 6.97 6.96 3.61
C VAL A 212 5.96 7.79 2.83
N TYR A 213 6.41 8.46 1.80
CA TYR A 213 5.52 9.00 0.78
C TYR A 213 4.99 7.85 -0.08
N SER A 214 3.69 7.62 -0.07
CA SER A 214 3.06 6.49 -0.76
C SER A 214 2.82 6.74 -2.26
N GLY A 215 3.05 7.97 -2.73
CA GLY A 215 2.73 8.44 -4.08
C GLY A 215 1.54 9.40 -4.13
N ARG A 216 0.65 9.36 -3.15
CA ARG A 216 -0.50 10.27 -2.99
C ARG A 216 -0.55 10.88 -1.59
N GLY A 217 -0.33 10.08 -0.58
CA GLY A 217 -0.35 10.41 0.83
C GLY A 217 0.92 9.93 1.53
N PHE A 218 0.80 9.64 2.81
CA PHE A 218 1.92 9.23 3.64
C PHE A 218 1.56 8.05 4.54
N HIS A 219 2.51 7.12 4.67
CA HIS A 219 2.44 6.10 5.70
C HIS A 219 3.42 6.41 6.82
N ILE A 220 3.03 6.20 8.06
CA ILE A 220 3.94 6.20 9.20
C ILE A 220 4.03 4.77 9.70
N HIS A 221 5.24 4.22 9.70
CA HIS A 221 5.54 2.87 10.14
C HIS A 221 6.18 2.89 11.52
N VAL A 222 5.72 2.02 12.41
CA VAL A 222 6.26 1.83 13.75
C VAL A 222 6.98 0.49 13.80
N PHE A 223 8.28 0.53 14.08
CA PHE A 223 9.14 -0.66 14.09
C PHE A 223 9.49 -1.15 15.50
N ASP A 224 8.92 -0.56 16.54
CA ASP A 224 9.08 -0.98 17.92
C ASP A 224 8.49 -2.38 18.13
N ASP A 225 9.17 -3.22 18.88
CA ASP A 225 8.75 -4.61 19.07
C ASP A 225 7.42 -4.71 19.85
N ALA A 226 7.16 -3.78 20.76
CA ALA A 226 5.87 -3.69 21.45
C ALA A 226 4.72 -3.43 20.48
N ALA A 227 4.89 -2.52 19.52
CA ALA A 227 3.90 -2.25 18.47
C ALA A 227 3.66 -3.46 17.58
N PHE A 228 4.71 -4.23 17.30
CA PHE A 228 4.63 -5.44 16.49
C PHE A 228 3.80 -6.55 17.14
N GLN A 229 3.82 -6.66 18.47
CA GLN A 229 3.09 -7.67 19.24
C GLN A 229 1.65 -7.24 19.63
N MET A 230 1.23 -6.03 19.30
CA MET A 230 -0.10 -5.54 19.64
C MET A 230 -1.21 -6.42 19.08
N THR A 231 -2.22 -6.66 19.90
CA THR A 231 -3.44 -7.36 19.51
C THR A 231 -4.30 -6.49 18.56
N ARG A 232 -5.21 -7.13 17.84
CA ARG A 232 -6.17 -6.41 16.99
C ARG A 232 -7.03 -5.41 17.78
N LYS A 233 -7.39 -5.73 19.03
CA LYS A 233 -8.19 -4.86 19.89
C LYS A 233 -7.44 -3.57 20.24
N GLU A 234 -6.17 -3.69 20.62
CA GLU A 234 -5.30 -2.55 20.91
C GLU A 234 -5.11 -1.67 19.67
N ARG A 235 -4.81 -2.28 18.50
CA ARG A 235 -4.69 -1.58 17.22
C ARG A 235 -5.98 -0.85 16.84
N ALA A 236 -7.15 -1.49 16.98
CA ALA A 236 -8.43 -0.88 16.69
C ALA A 236 -8.75 0.29 17.64
N THR A 237 -8.31 0.22 18.89
CA THR A 237 -8.45 1.33 19.85
C THR A 237 -7.59 2.52 19.43
N ILE A 238 -6.33 2.28 19.07
CA ILE A 238 -5.41 3.31 18.56
C ILE A 238 -5.97 3.92 17.26
N ALA A 239 -6.38 3.08 16.30
CA ALA A 239 -6.94 3.53 15.02
C ALA A 239 -8.11 4.49 15.22
N ARG A 240 -9.11 4.11 16.02
CA ARG A 240 -10.26 4.97 16.32
C ARG A 240 -9.88 6.27 17.06
N GLY A 241 -8.88 6.22 17.94
CA GLY A 241 -8.38 7.41 18.64
C GLY A 241 -7.82 8.45 17.69
N PHE A 242 -6.99 8.02 16.76
CA PHE A 242 -6.35 8.90 15.78
C PHE A 242 -7.27 9.30 14.62
N ALA A 243 -8.13 8.42 14.12
CA ALA A 243 -9.03 8.73 13.00
C ALA A 243 -10.05 9.84 13.29
N ARG A 244 -10.26 10.18 14.56
CA ARG A 244 -11.08 11.36 14.96
C ARG A 244 -10.40 12.70 14.68
N ARG A 245 -9.08 12.71 14.47
CA ARG A 245 -8.27 13.93 14.35
C ARG A 245 -7.48 14.00 13.06
N TYR A 246 -7.23 12.85 12.44
CA TYR A 246 -6.40 12.69 11.27
C TYR A 246 -7.17 11.92 10.17
N ALA A 247 -6.91 12.26 8.93
CA ALA A 247 -7.45 11.59 7.74
C ALA A 247 -6.82 10.19 7.54
N LEU A 248 -7.09 9.31 8.50
CA LEU A 248 -6.46 8.00 8.64
C LEU A 248 -7.37 6.90 8.10
N ASP A 249 -6.80 5.94 7.36
CA ASP A 249 -7.47 4.67 7.08
C ASP A 249 -7.43 3.77 8.32
N GLU A 250 -8.56 3.72 9.05
CA GLU A 250 -8.70 2.90 10.25
C GLU A 250 -8.45 1.41 9.99
N TRP A 251 -8.81 0.91 8.80
CA TRP A 251 -8.67 -0.50 8.45
C TRP A 251 -7.20 -0.91 8.32
N VAL A 252 -6.37 0.01 7.84
CA VAL A 252 -4.93 -0.20 7.80
C VAL A 252 -4.39 -0.25 9.23
N THR A 253 -4.66 0.75 10.05
CA THR A 253 -4.09 0.84 11.41
C THR A 253 -4.59 -0.28 12.32
N SER A 254 -5.89 -0.64 12.28
CA SER A 254 -6.44 -1.76 13.04
C SER A 254 -5.86 -3.13 12.64
N GLY A 255 -5.20 -3.20 11.48
CA GLY A 255 -4.61 -4.41 10.95
C GLY A 255 -5.57 -5.32 10.18
N GLU A 256 -6.79 -4.87 9.91
CA GLU A 256 -7.74 -5.58 9.04
C GLU A 256 -7.28 -5.52 7.59
N MET A 257 -6.92 -4.34 7.09
CA MET A 257 -6.19 -4.17 5.84
C MET A 257 -4.70 -4.42 6.11
N ARG A 258 -4.20 -5.56 5.67
CA ARG A 258 -2.83 -6.01 5.95
C ARG A 258 -1.81 -5.49 4.92
N LEU A 259 -2.27 -5.23 3.71
CA LEU A 259 -1.41 -4.81 2.61
C LEU A 259 -1.10 -3.32 2.70
N ILE A 260 0.16 -2.99 2.61
CA ILE A 260 0.64 -1.62 2.49
C ILE A 260 1.63 -1.53 1.32
N ARG A 261 1.75 -0.36 0.73
CA ARG A 261 2.57 -0.17 -0.47
C ARG A 261 4.05 -0.38 -0.16
N LEU A 262 4.72 -1.16 -1.02
CA LEU A 262 6.14 -1.47 -0.86
C LEU A 262 6.99 -0.23 -1.16
N PRO A 263 7.82 0.26 -0.22
CA PRO A 263 8.78 1.32 -0.49
C PRO A 263 9.74 0.96 -1.63
N TYR A 264 10.17 1.99 -2.35
CA TYR A 264 10.98 1.94 -3.57
C TYR A 264 10.27 1.36 -4.79
N SER A 265 9.00 0.92 -4.67
CA SER A 265 8.19 0.51 -5.81
C SER A 265 7.52 1.71 -6.50
N LEU A 266 6.90 1.47 -7.65
CA LEU A 266 6.20 2.49 -8.42
C LEU A 266 4.71 2.54 -8.00
N HIS A 267 4.22 3.75 -7.69
CA HIS A 267 2.80 4.04 -7.68
C HIS A 267 2.35 4.44 -9.11
N GLY A 268 1.93 3.44 -9.86
CA GLY A 268 1.67 3.59 -11.31
C GLY A 268 0.46 4.45 -11.67
N MET A 269 -0.43 4.76 -10.72
CA MET A 269 -1.54 5.69 -10.95
C MET A 269 -1.07 7.14 -11.07
N VAL A 270 -0.03 7.52 -10.34
CA VAL A 270 0.46 8.91 -10.26
C VAL A 270 1.88 9.10 -10.80
N SER A 271 2.51 8.04 -11.30
CA SER A 271 3.91 8.05 -11.76
C SER A 271 4.89 8.56 -10.69
N ARG A 272 4.78 8.01 -9.49
CA ARG A 272 5.71 8.34 -8.38
C ARG A 272 6.35 7.08 -7.81
N ILE A 273 7.57 7.22 -7.35
CA ILE A 273 8.25 6.21 -6.54
C ILE A 273 7.80 6.38 -5.10
N VAL A 274 7.49 5.29 -4.45
CA VAL A 274 7.21 5.23 -3.01
C VAL A 274 8.54 5.35 -2.28
N ILE A 275 8.74 6.41 -1.53
CA ILE A 275 10.05 6.68 -0.90
C ILE A 275 9.93 7.01 0.58
N PRO A 276 10.88 6.55 1.41
CA PRO A 276 11.03 7.06 2.77
C PRO A 276 11.36 8.56 2.74
N VAL A 277 10.71 9.31 3.63
CA VAL A 277 10.93 10.75 3.82
C VAL A 277 11.48 10.97 5.23
N PRO A 278 12.67 11.54 5.38
CA PRO A 278 13.17 11.91 6.71
C PRO A 278 12.25 12.90 7.39
N ARG A 279 12.02 12.77 8.72
CA ARG A 279 11.11 13.65 9.47
C ARG A 279 11.43 15.16 9.23
N GLY A 280 12.69 15.56 9.30
CA GLY A 280 13.09 16.97 9.08
C GLY A 280 12.91 17.48 7.65
N ARG A 281 12.44 16.64 6.71
CA ARG A 281 12.09 17.05 5.34
C ARG A 281 10.59 16.99 5.08
N LEU A 282 9.81 16.51 6.04
CA LEU A 282 8.40 16.22 5.82
C LEU A 282 7.60 17.51 5.54
N GLU A 283 7.85 18.60 6.29
CA GLU A 283 7.15 19.89 6.11
C GLU A 283 7.41 20.54 4.74
N SER A 284 8.60 20.32 4.18
CA SER A 284 8.99 20.88 2.88
C SER A 284 8.83 19.88 1.72
N PHE A 285 8.34 18.67 2.02
CA PHE A 285 8.21 17.63 1.01
C PHE A 285 7.11 17.97 0.01
N ARG A 286 7.39 17.72 -1.27
CA ARG A 286 6.42 17.92 -2.36
C ARG A 286 6.30 16.64 -3.18
N TYR A 287 5.12 16.41 -3.79
CA TYR A 287 4.88 15.24 -4.64
C TYR A 287 5.75 15.22 -5.91
N ASP A 288 6.35 16.35 -6.28
CA ASP A 288 7.31 16.49 -7.38
C ASP A 288 8.79 16.42 -6.95
N ASP A 289 9.06 16.02 -5.70
CA ASP A 289 10.43 15.79 -5.22
C ASP A 289 11.21 14.90 -6.22
N PRO A 290 12.40 15.31 -6.64
CA PRO A 290 13.19 14.59 -7.64
C PRO A 290 13.48 13.14 -7.32
N LYS A 291 13.47 12.75 -6.03
CA LYS A 291 13.64 11.35 -5.58
C LYS A 291 12.37 10.53 -5.80
N ALA A 292 11.18 11.18 -5.74
CA ALA A 292 9.91 10.53 -5.97
C ALA A 292 9.54 10.46 -7.47
N VAL A 293 10.17 11.27 -8.32
CA VAL A 293 9.91 11.28 -9.76
C VAL A 293 10.77 10.22 -10.45
N PRO A 294 10.18 9.19 -11.07
CA PRO A 294 10.94 8.18 -11.79
C PRO A 294 11.55 8.77 -13.06
N ARG A 295 12.87 8.68 -13.20
CA ARG A 295 13.62 9.06 -14.40
C ARG A 295 13.50 7.96 -15.46
N LEU A 296 12.49 8.07 -16.34
CA LEU A 296 12.06 7.03 -17.29
C LEU A 296 12.30 7.44 -18.74
#